data_98d0217a110cb9c3b2e53b76fa608393
#
_entry.id   98d0217a110cb9c3b2e53b76fa608393
#
_cell.length_a   1.000
_cell.length_b   1.000
_cell.length_c   1.000
_cell.angle_alpha   90.00
_cell.angle_beta   90.00
_cell.angle_gamma   90.00
#
_symmetry.space_group_name_H-M   'P 1'
#
loop_
_entity.id
_entity.type
_entity.pdbx_description
1 polymer ?
#
loop_
_entity_poly.entity_id
_entity_poly.type
_entity_poly.pdbx_seq_one_letter_code
_entity_poly.pdbx_strand_id
1 'polypeptide(L)'
;MNRKKMLPLVLLAAGAVLLGVLLAVLTCENEAEEDTGIPLVDFAAEDVDELAYSGNNVDVTLLKGSEGNWMLDSDPTLPLEQSAVQSLVEKFTDLTAARQLQDSELGEIPAMSDTPAMVFTLKAGKTTRTLTVDQLNDVAGVYYVYDDAGGVYTVAKSDLNNLCKAPRSLYAAQSLTDKTSDDVTALTVGDLQFVLNDGTWQLADDADYTLDQSVVKRMVSTLCEMQTEWSITTPEADSAYGLDTPDVTAVLT
;
A
#
# COMPACT_ATOMS: atom_id res chain seq x y z
N MET A 1 52.09 -38.19 -37.13
CA MET A 1 50.77 -37.55 -36.98
C MET A 1 50.61 -36.52 -38.08
N ASN A 2 49.62 -36.69 -38.97
CA ASN A 2 49.55 -36.02 -40.26
C ASN A 2 49.15 -34.54 -40.13
N ARG A 3 50.05 -33.59 -40.34
CA ARG A 3 49.82 -32.13 -40.21
C ARG A 3 48.63 -31.59 -41.00
N LYS A 4 48.21 -32.29 -42.07
CA LYS A 4 47.07 -31.93 -42.89
C LYS A 4 45.69 -32.19 -42.28
N LYS A 5 45.62 -33.09 -41.26
CA LYS A 5 44.38 -33.39 -40.52
C LYS A 5 44.20 -32.54 -39.26
N MET A 6 45.23 -31.84 -38.82
CA MET A 6 45.21 -30.96 -37.62
C MET A 6 44.75 -29.53 -37.96
N LEU A 7 44.92 -29.08 -39.18
CA LEU A 7 44.60 -27.72 -39.61
C LEU A 7 43.09 -27.37 -39.43
N PRO A 8 42.13 -28.23 -39.84
CA PRO A 8 40.73 -27.95 -39.62
C PRO A 8 40.33 -27.96 -38.16
N LEU A 9 40.97 -28.78 -37.30
CA LEU A 9 40.71 -28.86 -35.88
C LEU A 9 41.19 -27.59 -35.13
N VAL A 10 42.36 -27.06 -35.54
CA VAL A 10 42.90 -25.78 -35.00
C VAL A 10 42.05 -24.60 -35.43
N LEU A 11 41.54 -24.59 -36.67
CA LEU A 11 40.64 -23.55 -37.16
C LEU A 11 39.30 -23.56 -36.42
N LEU A 12 38.77 -24.77 -36.10
CA LEU A 12 37.52 -24.95 -35.36
C LEU A 12 37.66 -24.51 -33.89
N ALA A 13 38.79 -24.83 -33.26
CA ALA A 13 39.13 -24.39 -31.91
C ALA A 13 39.34 -22.84 -31.85
N ALA A 14 40.00 -22.24 -32.82
CA ALA A 14 40.20 -20.79 -32.94
C ALA A 14 38.83 -20.10 -33.15
N GLY A 15 37.95 -20.67 -33.96
CA GLY A 15 36.58 -20.16 -34.19
C GLY A 15 35.73 -20.22 -32.92
N ALA A 16 35.82 -21.30 -32.14
CA ALA A 16 35.11 -21.44 -30.88
C ALA A 16 35.61 -20.43 -29.81
N VAL A 17 36.90 -20.18 -29.75
CA VAL A 17 37.49 -19.16 -28.85
C VAL A 17 37.04 -17.76 -29.26
N LEU A 18 37.04 -17.43 -30.57
CA LEU A 18 36.57 -16.15 -31.09
C LEU A 18 35.07 -15.93 -30.80
N LEU A 19 34.23 -16.97 -30.97
CA LEU A 19 32.83 -16.93 -30.63
C LEU A 19 32.62 -16.76 -29.12
N GLY A 20 33.41 -17.44 -28.30
CA GLY A 20 33.37 -17.29 -26.84
C GLY A 20 33.78 -15.90 -26.35
N VAL A 21 34.80 -15.30 -26.97
CA VAL A 21 35.23 -13.92 -26.68
C VAL A 21 34.16 -12.92 -27.16
N LEU A 22 33.59 -13.12 -28.38
CA LEU A 22 32.50 -12.28 -28.87
C LEU A 22 31.25 -12.38 -27.99
N LEU A 23 30.90 -13.56 -27.53
CA LEU A 23 29.79 -13.78 -26.60
C LEU A 23 30.10 -13.11 -25.24
N ALA A 24 31.30 -13.23 -24.73
CA ALA A 24 31.71 -12.57 -23.48
C ALA A 24 31.68 -11.03 -23.59
N VAL A 25 32.13 -10.47 -24.72
CA VAL A 25 32.05 -9.02 -24.96
C VAL A 25 30.59 -8.58 -25.07
N LEU A 26 29.76 -9.30 -25.82
CA LEU A 26 28.32 -8.99 -25.96
C LEU A 26 27.53 -9.20 -24.63
N THR A 27 27.98 -10.10 -23.76
CA THR A 27 27.37 -10.28 -22.43
C THR A 27 27.91 -9.28 -21.41
N CYS A 28 29.18 -8.84 -21.51
CA CYS A 28 29.72 -7.77 -20.68
C CYS A 28 29.22 -6.38 -21.09
N GLU A 29 28.89 -6.17 -22.39
CA GLU A 29 28.22 -4.92 -22.84
C GLU A 29 26.70 -4.94 -22.51
N ASN A 30 26.15 -6.09 -22.11
CA ASN A 30 24.79 -6.25 -21.58
C ASN A 30 24.76 -6.48 -20.06
N GLU A 31 25.75 -6.09 -19.27
CA GLU A 31 25.44 -5.47 -18.00
C GLU A 31 24.80 -4.13 -18.37
N ALA A 32 23.49 -4.18 -18.73
CA ALA A 32 22.65 -3.03 -18.67
C ALA A 32 22.95 -2.40 -17.31
N GLU A 33 23.54 -1.19 -17.26
CA GLU A 33 23.31 -0.30 -16.14
C GLU A 33 21.82 -0.47 -15.90
N GLU A 34 21.43 -1.01 -14.74
CA GLU A 34 20.04 -0.96 -14.33
C GLU A 34 19.69 0.50 -14.53
N ASP A 35 18.79 0.77 -15.48
CA ASP A 35 18.31 2.13 -15.74
C ASP A 35 17.52 2.50 -14.48
N THR A 36 18.27 2.93 -13.46
CA THR A 36 17.73 3.25 -12.13
C THR A 36 16.81 4.46 -12.21
N GLY A 37 16.62 5.01 -13.41
CA GLY A 37 15.81 6.19 -13.62
C GLY A 37 16.38 7.43 -12.94
N ILE A 38 15.72 8.55 -13.09
CA ILE A 38 16.08 9.82 -12.44
C ILE A 38 15.24 9.95 -11.18
N PRO A 39 15.82 9.93 -9.96
CA PRO A 39 15.05 10.15 -8.73
C PRO A 39 14.33 11.50 -8.76
N LEU A 40 13.05 11.51 -8.44
CA LEU A 40 12.24 12.73 -8.37
C LEU A 40 12.23 13.36 -6.98
N VAL A 41 12.58 12.59 -5.96
CA VAL A 41 12.73 12.99 -4.58
C VAL A 41 14.15 12.69 -4.12
N ASP A 42 14.77 13.62 -3.40
CA ASP A 42 16.19 13.60 -3.03
C ASP A 42 16.45 13.39 -1.53
N PHE A 43 15.41 12.97 -0.78
CA PHE A 43 15.50 12.63 0.63
C PHE A 43 14.86 11.27 0.92
N ALA A 44 15.28 10.63 2.01
CA ALA A 44 14.81 9.30 2.37
C ALA A 44 13.41 9.31 2.99
N ALA A 45 12.69 8.19 2.90
CA ALA A 45 11.34 8.05 3.42
C ALA A 45 11.26 8.23 4.96
N GLU A 46 12.31 7.86 5.68
CA GLU A 46 12.41 8.05 7.13
C GLU A 46 12.46 9.53 7.56
N ASP A 47 12.97 10.40 6.69
CA ASP A 47 13.09 11.84 6.94
C ASP A 47 11.78 12.60 6.65
N VAL A 48 10.80 11.96 6.03
CA VAL A 48 9.52 12.59 5.67
C VAL A 48 8.67 12.82 6.92
N ASP A 49 8.26 14.07 7.12
CA ASP A 49 7.40 14.54 8.22
C ASP A 49 5.94 14.75 7.77
N GLU A 50 5.74 15.04 6.49
CA GLU A 50 4.41 15.29 5.89
C GLU A 50 4.37 14.72 4.47
N LEU A 51 3.26 14.05 4.17
CA LEU A 51 2.89 13.63 2.82
C LEU A 51 1.48 14.13 2.51
N ALA A 52 1.36 15.06 1.57
CA ALA A 52 0.08 15.50 1.04
C ALA A 52 -0.08 15.04 -0.40
N TYR A 53 -1.25 14.54 -0.76
CA TYR A 53 -1.56 14.15 -2.14
C TYR A 53 -3.03 14.37 -2.48
N SER A 54 -3.27 14.77 -3.73
CA SER A 54 -4.62 14.90 -4.29
C SER A 54 -4.68 14.28 -5.68
N GLY A 55 -5.82 13.72 -6.03
CA GLY A 55 -6.08 13.07 -7.31
C GLY A 55 -7.14 11.98 -7.18
N ASN A 56 -7.82 11.61 -8.26
CA ASN A 56 -8.86 10.57 -8.26
C ASN A 56 -9.98 10.81 -7.22
N ASN A 57 -10.38 12.07 -7.02
CA ASN A 57 -11.33 12.52 -5.99
C ASN A 57 -10.89 12.24 -4.54
N VAL A 58 -9.60 12.11 -4.33
CA VAL A 58 -8.98 11.97 -3.01
C VAL A 58 -8.15 13.22 -2.75
N ASP A 59 -8.22 13.73 -1.52
CA ASP A 59 -7.39 14.82 -1.00
C ASP A 59 -7.00 14.44 0.43
N VAL A 60 -5.72 14.16 0.66
CA VAL A 60 -5.21 13.60 1.91
C VAL A 60 -3.92 14.27 2.30
N THR A 61 -3.84 14.64 3.58
CA THR A 61 -2.59 15.06 4.22
C THR A 61 -2.31 14.14 5.40
N LEU A 62 -1.14 13.54 5.39
CA LEU A 62 -0.61 12.69 6.44
C LEU A 62 0.54 13.42 7.14
N LEU A 63 0.48 13.47 8.46
CA LEU A 63 1.49 14.12 9.31
C LEU A 63 2.14 13.08 10.22
N LYS A 64 3.46 13.18 10.36
CA LYS A 64 4.21 12.34 11.28
C LYS A 64 4.30 13.04 12.65
N GLY A 65 3.72 12.43 13.67
CA GLY A 65 3.75 12.95 15.03
C GLY A 65 5.13 12.83 15.68
N SER A 66 5.30 13.46 16.84
CA SER A 66 6.57 13.48 17.60
C SER A 66 7.06 12.09 18.04
N GLU A 67 6.16 11.11 18.13
CA GLU A 67 6.48 9.73 18.46
C GLU A 67 6.78 8.87 17.21
N GLY A 68 6.77 9.50 16.03
CA GLY A 68 7.04 8.83 14.76
C GLY A 68 5.82 8.17 14.12
N ASN A 69 4.65 8.22 14.74
CA ASN A 69 3.41 7.66 14.20
C ASN A 69 2.76 8.63 13.20
N TRP A 70 2.25 8.08 12.11
CA TRP A 70 1.51 8.83 11.12
C TRP A 70 0.06 9.05 11.55
N MET A 71 -0.46 10.23 11.25
CA MET A 71 -1.84 10.65 11.53
C MET A 71 -2.44 11.29 10.28
N LEU A 72 -3.75 11.19 10.13
CA LEU A 72 -4.50 11.94 9.13
C LEU A 72 -4.73 13.36 9.66
N ASP A 73 -4.35 14.40 8.91
CA ASP A 73 -4.49 15.81 9.35
C ASP A 73 -5.96 16.19 9.59
N SER A 74 -6.85 15.77 8.71
CA SER A 74 -8.29 16.05 8.84
C SER A 74 -8.95 15.32 10.01
N ASP A 75 -8.33 14.23 10.51
CA ASP A 75 -8.83 13.45 11.65
C ASP A 75 -7.67 12.72 12.35
N PRO A 76 -6.95 13.41 13.25
CA PRO A 76 -5.80 12.81 13.95
C PRO A 76 -6.15 11.65 14.89
N THR A 77 -7.44 11.42 15.14
CA THR A 77 -7.92 10.32 16.01
C THR A 77 -8.18 9.03 15.22
N LEU A 78 -8.23 9.12 13.89
CA LEU A 78 -8.44 7.97 13.03
C LEU A 78 -7.23 7.01 13.12
N PRO A 79 -7.42 5.75 13.55
CA PRO A 79 -6.32 4.81 13.61
C PRO A 79 -5.86 4.45 12.20
N LEU A 80 -4.57 4.69 11.91
CA LEU A 80 -3.96 4.35 10.64
C LEU A 80 -3.07 3.11 10.78
N GLU A 81 -3.08 2.25 9.76
CA GLU A 81 -2.13 1.15 9.63
C GLU A 81 -0.75 1.73 9.28
N GLN A 82 0.12 1.83 10.29
CA GLN A 82 1.39 2.55 10.20
C GLN A 82 2.32 1.97 9.13
N SER A 83 2.33 0.65 8.96
CA SER A 83 3.12 -0.02 7.93
C SER A 83 2.61 0.29 6.52
N ALA A 84 1.30 0.43 6.35
CA ALA A 84 0.69 0.80 5.07
C ALA A 84 1.00 2.25 4.70
N VAL A 85 0.97 3.16 5.68
CA VAL A 85 1.35 4.56 5.47
C VAL A 85 2.84 4.67 5.16
N GLN A 86 3.70 3.99 5.92
CA GLN A 86 5.14 3.98 5.66
C GLN A 86 5.47 3.46 4.26
N SER A 87 4.85 2.35 3.85
CA SER A 87 5.00 1.81 2.49
C SER A 87 4.47 2.75 1.40
N LEU A 88 3.47 3.59 1.71
CA LEU A 88 3.00 4.62 0.79
C LEU A 88 4.03 5.75 0.65
N VAL A 89 4.60 6.22 1.76
CA VAL A 89 5.66 7.24 1.77
C VAL A 89 6.88 6.75 0.96
N GLU A 90 7.32 5.51 1.18
CA GLU A 90 8.41 4.89 0.44
C GLU A 90 8.16 4.90 -1.08
N LYS A 91 6.94 4.55 -1.51
CA LYS A 91 6.58 4.61 -2.94
C LYS A 91 6.67 6.01 -3.55
N PHE A 92 6.36 7.04 -2.76
CA PHE A 92 6.48 8.42 -3.23
C PHE A 92 7.94 8.89 -3.24
N THR A 93 8.76 8.50 -2.28
CA THR A 93 10.18 8.85 -2.23
C THR A 93 11.01 8.09 -3.27
N ASP A 94 10.64 6.85 -3.56
CA ASP A 94 11.33 5.99 -4.53
C ASP A 94 10.90 6.26 -5.98
N LEU A 95 10.03 7.28 -6.20
CA LEU A 95 9.54 7.58 -7.53
C LEU A 95 10.68 8.04 -8.44
N THR A 96 10.82 7.38 -9.57
CA THR A 96 11.81 7.68 -10.58
C THR A 96 11.18 8.06 -11.90
N ALA A 97 11.84 8.95 -12.63
CA ALA A 97 11.47 9.28 -14.00
C ALA A 97 12.35 8.52 -15.00
N ALA A 98 11.75 8.10 -16.10
CA ALA A 98 12.50 7.48 -17.20
C ALA A 98 13.45 8.49 -17.86
N ARG A 99 13.03 9.75 -17.99
CA ARG A 99 13.87 10.84 -18.49
C ARG A 99 13.33 12.20 -18.11
N GLN A 100 14.22 13.21 -18.15
CA GLN A 100 13.86 14.63 -18.11
C GLN A 100 13.74 15.16 -19.54
N LEU A 101 12.71 15.95 -19.79
CA LEU A 101 12.54 16.64 -21.09
C LEU A 101 13.49 17.81 -21.21
N GLN A 102 14.04 18.01 -22.43
CA GLN A 102 14.86 19.15 -22.74
C GLN A 102 13.97 20.34 -23.13
N ASP A 103 14.48 21.57 -22.98
CA ASP A 103 13.74 22.81 -23.32
C ASP A 103 13.21 22.82 -24.78
N SER A 104 13.91 22.19 -25.70
CA SER A 104 13.49 22.06 -27.10
C SER A 104 12.26 21.17 -27.29
N GLU A 105 11.98 20.26 -26.35
CA GLU A 105 10.87 19.32 -26.39
C GLU A 105 9.61 19.88 -25.71
N LEU A 106 9.77 20.88 -24.81
CA LEU A 106 8.66 21.44 -24.04
C LEU A 106 7.59 22.10 -24.91
N GLY A 107 7.98 22.59 -26.11
CA GLY A 107 7.02 23.15 -27.08
C GLY A 107 6.17 22.09 -27.81
N GLU A 108 6.53 20.82 -27.70
CA GLU A 108 5.84 19.70 -28.36
C GLU A 108 4.84 18.97 -27.43
N ILE A 109 4.92 19.25 -26.12
CA ILE A 109 3.97 18.70 -25.15
C ILE A 109 2.83 19.68 -24.89
N PRO A 110 1.63 19.22 -24.52
CA PRO A 110 0.54 20.10 -24.11
C PRO A 110 0.95 20.94 -22.90
N ALA A 111 0.45 22.18 -22.82
CA ALA A 111 0.61 22.98 -21.60
C ALA A 111 -0.02 22.28 -20.39
N MET A 112 0.58 22.48 -19.21
CA MET A 112 0.06 21.94 -17.96
C MET A 112 -1.40 22.38 -17.76
N SER A 113 -2.25 21.43 -17.39
CA SER A 113 -3.68 21.64 -17.17
C SER A 113 -3.95 22.41 -15.88
N ASP A 114 -5.03 23.18 -15.83
CA ASP A 114 -5.55 23.76 -14.58
C ASP A 114 -6.08 22.69 -13.61
N THR A 115 -6.31 21.46 -14.10
CA THR A 115 -6.78 20.31 -13.32
C THR A 115 -5.87 19.11 -13.56
N PRO A 116 -4.70 19.06 -12.91
CA PRO A 116 -3.77 17.95 -13.05
C PRO A 116 -4.38 16.64 -12.56
N ALA A 117 -3.87 15.53 -13.07
CA ALA A 117 -4.34 14.19 -12.70
C ALA A 117 -4.08 13.90 -11.22
N MET A 118 -2.92 14.32 -10.70
CA MET A 118 -2.61 14.29 -9.28
C MET A 118 -1.51 15.30 -8.92
N VAL A 119 -1.52 15.73 -7.67
CA VAL A 119 -0.44 16.55 -7.08
C VAL A 119 -0.03 15.88 -5.79
N PHE A 120 1.27 15.82 -5.52
CA PHE A 120 1.77 15.36 -4.25
C PHE A 120 2.94 16.21 -3.76
N THR A 121 2.97 16.42 -2.46
CA THR A 121 3.96 17.22 -1.76
C THR A 121 4.50 16.39 -0.60
N LEU A 122 5.83 16.29 -0.53
CA LEU A 122 6.53 15.69 0.60
C LEU A 122 7.34 16.77 1.31
N LYS A 123 7.37 16.71 2.64
CA LYS A 123 8.23 17.55 3.46
C LYS A 123 9.15 16.69 4.33
N ALA A 124 10.42 17.06 4.36
CA ALA A 124 11.45 16.51 5.22
C ALA A 124 12.18 17.68 5.92
N GLY A 125 11.83 17.93 7.16
CA GLY A 125 12.32 19.08 7.92
C GLY A 125 12.02 20.43 7.24
N LYS A 126 13.02 21.05 6.61
CA LYS A 126 12.87 22.33 5.89
C LYS A 126 12.77 22.18 4.38
N THR A 127 12.97 20.98 3.88
CA THR A 127 12.93 20.68 2.44
C THR A 127 11.50 20.28 2.07
N THR A 128 11.01 20.86 0.99
CA THR A 128 9.71 20.49 0.41
C THR A 128 9.92 20.12 -1.04
N ARG A 129 9.26 19.07 -1.49
CA ARG A 129 9.23 18.64 -2.88
C ARG A 129 7.79 18.50 -3.33
N THR A 130 7.41 19.23 -4.36
CA THR A 130 6.08 19.13 -4.97
C THR A 130 6.21 18.60 -6.39
N LEU A 131 5.42 17.59 -6.70
CA LEU A 131 5.34 17.01 -8.03
C LEU A 131 3.89 17.06 -8.52
N THR A 132 3.71 17.59 -9.73
CA THR A 132 2.41 17.69 -10.39
C THR A 132 2.37 16.72 -11.56
N VAL A 133 1.54 15.71 -11.46
CA VAL A 133 1.30 14.73 -12.53
C VAL A 133 0.13 15.24 -13.35
N ASP A 134 0.39 15.47 -14.63
CA ASP A 134 -0.64 16.06 -15.48
C ASP A 134 -1.09 15.06 -16.56
N GLN A 135 -0.70 15.24 -17.78
CA GLN A 135 -1.28 14.56 -18.93
C GLN A 135 -0.64 13.21 -19.18
N LEU A 136 -1.49 12.24 -19.49
CA LEU A 136 -1.07 10.91 -19.93
C LEU A 136 -0.80 10.90 -21.43
N ASN A 137 0.40 10.48 -21.80
CA ASN A 137 0.71 10.05 -23.16
C ASN A 137 0.35 8.56 -23.30
N ASP A 138 -0.85 8.26 -23.76
CA ASP A 138 -1.35 6.89 -23.89
C ASP A 138 -0.51 6.03 -24.84
N VAL A 139 0.14 6.63 -25.85
CA VAL A 139 0.96 5.90 -26.81
C VAL A 139 2.25 5.41 -26.17
N ALA A 140 2.87 6.27 -25.35
CA ALA A 140 4.09 5.93 -24.63
C ALA A 140 3.83 5.26 -23.27
N GLY A 141 2.61 5.34 -22.74
CA GLY A 141 2.26 4.80 -21.43
C GLY A 141 2.90 5.55 -20.27
N VAL A 142 3.17 6.87 -20.44
CA VAL A 142 3.81 7.72 -19.45
C VAL A 142 2.98 8.95 -19.14
N TYR A 143 3.11 9.46 -17.91
CA TYR A 143 2.63 10.80 -17.54
C TYR A 143 3.76 11.82 -17.66
N TYR A 144 3.39 13.07 -17.96
CA TYR A 144 4.27 14.21 -17.77
C TYR A 144 4.15 14.67 -16.31
N VAL A 145 5.31 14.78 -15.65
CA VAL A 145 5.42 15.17 -14.25
C VAL A 145 6.27 16.43 -14.16
N TYR A 146 5.72 17.44 -13.53
CA TYR A 146 6.35 18.76 -13.33
C TYR A 146 6.82 18.85 -11.89
N ASP A 147 8.05 19.30 -11.68
CA ASP A 147 8.56 19.58 -10.36
C ASP A 147 8.48 21.08 -10.01
N ASP A 148 8.68 21.40 -8.73
CA ASP A 148 8.70 22.78 -8.21
C ASP A 148 9.92 23.60 -8.64
N ALA A 149 10.94 22.98 -9.24
CA ALA A 149 12.11 23.64 -9.81
C ALA A 149 11.95 23.97 -11.31
N GLY A 150 10.83 23.58 -11.93
CA GLY A 150 10.51 23.79 -13.34
C GLY A 150 11.01 22.68 -14.25
N GLY A 151 11.48 21.57 -13.70
CA GLY A 151 11.79 20.36 -14.47
C GLY A 151 10.50 19.67 -14.95
N VAL A 152 10.58 19.06 -16.14
CA VAL A 152 9.50 18.22 -16.69
C VAL A 152 10.06 16.85 -17.01
N TYR A 153 9.36 15.83 -16.53
CA TYR A 153 9.82 14.46 -16.57
C TYR A 153 8.77 13.54 -17.19
N THR A 154 9.17 12.36 -17.63
CA THR A 154 8.25 11.28 -17.99
C THR A 154 8.34 10.16 -16.97
N VAL A 155 7.19 9.81 -16.39
CA VAL A 155 7.07 8.73 -15.41
C VAL A 155 6.10 7.68 -15.93
N ALA A 156 6.44 6.41 -15.76
CA ALA A 156 5.60 5.32 -16.24
C ALA A 156 4.23 5.34 -15.52
N LYS A 157 3.16 5.11 -16.28
CA LYS A 157 1.78 5.04 -15.74
C LYS A 157 1.66 4.00 -14.63
N SER A 158 2.38 2.87 -14.74
CA SER A 158 2.40 1.81 -13.74
C SER A 158 2.83 2.30 -12.36
N ASP A 159 3.80 3.20 -12.29
CA ASP A 159 4.45 3.64 -11.05
C ASP A 159 3.57 4.65 -10.29
N LEU A 160 2.70 5.34 -11.02
CA LEU A 160 1.73 6.29 -10.46
C LEU A 160 0.39 5.65 -10.09
N ASN A 161 0.16 4.41 -10.51
CA ASN A 161 -1.08 3.71 -10.20
C ASN A 161 -1.21 3.47 -8.68
N ASN A 162 -2.41 3.73 -8.15
CA ASN A 162 -2.75 3.48 -6.74
C ASN A 162 -1.92 4.25 -5.70
N LEU A 163 -1.28 5.36 -6.06
CA LEU A 163 -0.61 6.24 -5.11
C LEU A 163 -1.59 7.07 -4.29
N CYS A 164 -2.63 7.64 -4.92
CA CYS A 164 -3.68 8.39 -4.21
C CYS A 164 -4.63 7.43 -3.47
N LYS A 165 -4.22 7.01 -2.28
CA LYS A 165 -4.99 6.13 -1.40
C LYS A 165 -6.04 6.92 -0.64
N ALA A 166 -7.31 6.46 -0.67
CA ALA A 166 -8.33 7.00 0.21
C ALA A 166 -8.01 6.65 1.69
N PRO A 167 -8.37 7.52 2.66
CA PRO A 167 -8.10 7.28 4.09
C PRO A 167 -8.59 5.91 4.57
N ARG A 168 -9.73 5.44 4.04
CA ARG A 168 -10.28 4.12 4.39
C ARG A 168 -9.32 2.97 4.06
N SER A 169 -8.50 3.08 3.03
CA SER A 169 -7.52 2.04 2.67
C SER A 169 -6.24 2.06 3.53
N LEU A 170 -6.09 3.10 4.35
CA LEU A 170 -5.01 3.25 5.33
C LEU A 170 -5.49 3.01 6.76
N TYR A 171 -6.77 2.69 6.96
CA TYR A 171 -7.35 2.47 8.28
C TYR A 171 -6.82 1.19 8.91
N ALA A 172 -6.43 1.28 10.18
CA ALA A 172 -6.08 0.14 11.00
C ALA A 172 -7.33 -0.44 11.65
N ALA A 173 -7.71 -1.64 11.27
CA ALA A 173 -8.85 -2.32 11.85
C ALA A 173 -8.69 -2.45 13.38
N GLN A 174 -9.74 -2.10 14.13
CA GLN A 174 -9.75 -2.16 15.59
C GLN A 174 -10.57 -3.36 16.04
N SER A 175 -10.05 -4.13 16.99
CA SER A 175 -10.84 -5.17 17.65
C SER A 175 -12.00 -4.56 18.43
N LEU A 176 -13.20 -5.18 18.35
CA LEU A 176 -14.37 -4.75 19.10
C LEU A 176 -14.30 -5.14 20.57
N THR A 177 -13.44 -6.09 20.93
CA THR A 177 -13.18 -6.54 22.30
C THR A 177 -11.71 -6.91 22.46
N ASP A 178 -11.20 -6.80 23.66
CA ASP A 178 -9.88 -7.28 24.09
C ASP A 178 -9.92 -8.74 24.64
N LYS A 179 -11.12 -9.33 24.72
CA LYS A 179 -11.30 -10.72 25.18
C LYS A 179 -10.87 -11.71 24.10
N THR A 180 -10.22 -12.78 24.55
CA THR A 180 -10.00 -13.99 23.77
C THR A 180 -11.10 -15.02 24.04
N SER A 181 -11.22 -16.05 23.21
CA SER A 181 -12.19 -17.12 23.42
C SER A 181 -12.04 -17.83 24.77
N ASP A 182 -10.82 -17.83 25.34
CA ASP A 182 -10.53 -18.49 26.63
C ASP A 182 -10.99 -17.64 27.83
N ASP A 183 -11.21 -16.34 27.61
CA ASP A 183 -11.70 -15.42 28.64
C ASP A 183 -13.25 -15.46 28.79
N VAL A 184 -13.92 -16.05 27.79
CA VAL A 184 -15.39 -16.03 27.73
C VAL A 184 -15.98 -17.22 28.50
N THR A 185 -16.81 -16.92 29.50
CA THR A 185 -17.50 -17.92 30.34
C THR A 185 -18.99 -17.99 30.05
N ALA A 186 -19.59 -17.00 29.40
CA ALA A 186 -20.97 -17.02 28.97
C ALA A 186 -21.16 -16.27 27.65
N LEU A 187 -22.15 -16.68 26.85
CA LEU A 187 -22.56 -16.05 25.60
C LEU A 187 -24.09 -15.97 25.59
N THR A 188 -24.62 -14.78 25.36
CA THR A 188 -26.05 -14.59 25.09
C THR A 188 -26.21 -14.16 23.63
N VAL A 189 -27.12 -14.79 22.89
CA VAL A 189 -27.48 -14.43 21.51
C VAL A 189 -29.02 -14.41 21.40
N GLY A 190 -29.58 -13.23 21.29
CA GLY A 190 -31.03 -13.06 21.39
C GLY A 190 -31.54 -13.59 22.75
N ASP A 191 -32.47 -14.54 22.71
CA ASP A 191 -33.04 -15.17 23.91
C ASP A 191 -32.24 -16.38 24.41
N LEU A 192 -31.24 -16.84 23.66
CA LEU A 192 -30.42 -18.01 24.03
C LEU A 192 -29.25 -17.60 24.90
N GLN A 193 -29.12 -18.28 26.05
CA GLN A 193 -27.99 -18.09 26.96
C GLN A 193 -27.17 -19.37 27.06
N PHE A 194 -25.89 -19.27 26.79
CA PHE A 194 -24.92 -20.34 26.90
C PHE A 194 -23.95 -20.03 28.04
N VAL A 195 -23.64 -21.06 28.84
CA VAL A 195 -22.67 -20.95 29.94
C VAL A 195 -21.61 -22.03 29.82
N LEU A 196 -20.37 -21.69 30.16
CA LEU A 196 -19.24 -22.62 30.16
C LEU A 196 -19.08 -23.22 31.57
N ASN A 197 -19.40 -24.50 31.72
CA ASN A 197 -19.24 -25.24 32.97
C ASN A 197 -18.21 -26.37 32.76
N ASP A 198 -17.15 -26.39 33.56
CA ASP A 198 -16.08 -27.40 33.50
C ASP A 198 -15.58 -27.69 32.08
N GLY A 199 -15.42 -26.64 31.28
CA GLY A 199 -14.93 -26.71 29.88
C GLY A 199 -15.95 -27.18 28.85
N THR A 200 -17.23 -27.32 29.26
CA THR A 200 -18.35 -27.73 28.38
C THR A 200 -19.41 -26.64 28.33
N TRP A 201 -19.80 -26.23 27.14
CA TRP A 201 -20.88 -25.28 26.91
C TRP A 201 -22.24 -25.96 27.12
N GLN A 202 -23.13 -25.29 27.82
CA GLN A 202 -24.49 -25.75 28.13
C GLN A 202 -25.47 -24.59 27.91
N LEU A 203 -26.74 -24.90 27.63
CA LEU A 203 -27.79 -23.90 27.73
C LEU A 203 -28.05 -23.58 29.22
N ALA A 204 -28.20 -22.28 29.52
CA ALA A 204 -28.44 -21.87 30.90
C ALA A 204 -29.77 -22.40 31.46
N ASP A 205 -30.81 -22.49 30.60
CA ASP A 205 -32.16 -22.91 30.98
C ASP A 205 -32.36 -24.44 30.90
N ASP A 206 -31.51 -25.17 30.15
CA ASP A 206 -31.59 -26.63 29.98
C ASP A 206 -30.18 -27.23 29.84
N ALA A 207 -29.56 -27.55 30.95
CA ALA A 207 -28.21 -28.10 30.99
C ALA A 207 -28.11 -29.52 30.38
N ASP A 208 -29.21 -30.24 30.25
CA ASP A 208 -29.27 -31.59 29.68
C ASP A 208 -29.40 -31.55 28.15
N TYR A 209 -29.67 -30.39 27.57
CA TYR A 209 -29.73 -30.21 26.11
C TYR A 209 -28.36 -30.42 25.48
N THR A 210 -28.30 -31.33 24.51
CA THR A 210 -27.05 -31.68 23.85
C THR A 210 -26.68 -30.61 22.82
N LEU A 211 -25.65 -29.81 23.11
CA LEU A 211 -25.10 -28.80 22.20
C LEU A 211 -23.96 -29.36 21.36
N ASP A 212 -23.88 -28.92 20.10
CA ASP A 212 -22.64 -29.05 19.32
C ASP A 212 -21.60 -28.05 19.84
N GLN A 213 -20.66 -28.57 20.63
CA GLN A 213 -19.60 -27.78 21.25
C GLN A 213 -18.76 -27.00 20.23
N SER A 214 -18.57 -27.55 19.02
CA SER A 214 -17.76 -26.90 17.97
C SER A 214 -18.47 -25.66 17.43
N VAL A 215 -19.80 -25.69 17.35
CA VAL A 215 -20.62 -24.56 16.91
C VAL A 215 -20.55 -23.42 17.93
N VAL A 216 -20.77 -23.73 19.22
CA VAL A 216 -20.74 -22.70 20.28
C VAL A 216 -19.34 -22.05 20.37
N LYS A 217 -18.28 -22.88 20.38
CA LYS A 217 -16.90 -22.38 20.39
C LYS A 217 -16.59 -21.47 19.19
N ARG A 218 -17.09 -21.84 18.00
CA ARG A 218 -16.92 -21.00 16.81
C ARG A 218 -17.70 -19.69 16.90
N MET A 219 -18.89 -19.68 17.49
CA MET A 219 -19.65 -18.44 17.73
C MET A 219 -18.86 -17.50 18.64
N VAL A 220 -18.31 -18.02 19.74
CA VAL A 220 -17.48 -17.25 20.66
C VAL A 220 -16.25 -16.70 19.97
N SER A 221 -15.47 -17.55 19.26
CA SER A 221 -14.25 -17.08 18.57
C SER A 221 -14.56 -16.04 17.51
N THR A 222 -15.63 -16.24 16.73
CA THR A 222 -16.04 -15.25 15.70
C THR A 222 -16.36 -13.90 16.33
N LEU A 223 -17.07 -13.86 17.46
CA LEU A 223 -17.40 -12.61 18.13
C LEU A 223 -16.17 -11.95 18.77
N CYS A 224 -15.23 -12.74 19.32
CA CYS A 224 -13.97 -12.22 19.85
C CYS A 224 -13.04 -11.67 18.75
N GLU A 225 -13.09 -12.23 17.54
CA GLU A 225 -12.25 -11.87 16.41
C GLU A 225 -12.84 -10.75 15.52
N MET A 226 -14.03 -10.24 15.87
CA MET A 226 -14.66 -9.16 15.10
C MET A 226 -13.83 -7.89 15.16
N GLN A 227 -13.68 -7.27 14.00
CA GLN A 227 -12.94 -6.03 13.85
C GLN A 227 -13.79 -5.00 13.09
N THR A 228 -13.46 -3.72 13.32
CA THR A 228 -14.05 -2.62 12.57
C THR A 228 -13.42 -2.54 11.17
N GLU A 229 -14.22 -2.25 10.16
CA GLU A 229 -13.72 -1.88 8.83
C GLU A 229 -13.47 -0.37 8.70
N TRP A 230 -14.11 0.42 9.54
CA TRP A 230 -14.03 1.86 9.55
C TRP A 230 -14.56 2.43 10.86
N SER A 231 -14.01 3.57 11.28
CA SER A 231 -14.49 4.33 12.43
C SER A 231 -15.19 5.61 12.00
N ILE A 232 -16.31 5.92 12.61
CA ILE A 232 -17.04 7.18 12.42
C ILE A 232 -16.69 8.11 13.58
N THR A 233 -15.94 9.18 13.29
CA THR A 233 -15.41 10.09 14.30
C THR A 233 -16.45 11.03 14.90
N THR A 234 -17.49 11.33 14.15
CA THR A 234 -18.66 12.12 14.60
C THR A 234 -19.93 11.31 14.35
N PRO A 235 -20.22 10.30 15.21
CA PRO A 235 -21.40 9.46 15.01
C PRO A 235 -22.68 10.27 15.26
N GLU A 236 -23.70 9.95 14.46
CA GLU A 236 -25.08 10.36 14.72
C GLU A 236 -25.69 9.53 15.87
N ALA A 237 -26.98 9.73 16.15
CA ALA A 237 -27.68 8.91 17.12
C ALA A 237 -27.79 7.45 16.63
N ASP A 238 -27.82 6.49 17.56
CA ASP A 238 -27.90 5.05 17.29
C ASP A 238 -29.01 4.66 16.31
N SER A 239 -30.12 5.39 16.32
CA SER A 239 -31.25 5.21 15.37
C SER A 239 -30.87 5.46 13.91
N ALA A 240 -29.89 6.29 13.64
CA ALA A 240 -29.40 6.53 12.28
C ALA A 240 -28.70 5.29 11.68
N TYR A 241 -28.22 4.41 12.54
CA TYR A 241 -27.53 3.17 12.19
C TYR A 241 -28.37 1.91 12.46
N GLY A 242 -29.61 2.06 12.96
CA GLY A 242 -30.48 0.94 13.32
C GLY A 242 -30.06 0.21 14.60
N LEU A 243 -29.21 0.84 15.44
CA LEU A 243 -28.70 0.24 16.68
C LEU A 243 -29.66 0.37 17.86
N ASP A 244 -30.68 1.20 17.76
CA ASP A 244 -31.77 1.36 18.76
C ASP A 244 -32.77 0.18 18.73
N THR A 245 -32.86 -0.51 17.59
CA THR A 245 -33.74 -1.68 17.40
C THR A 245 -33.00 -2.79 16.64
N PRO A 246 -31.97 -3.39 17.26
CA PRO A 246 -31.15 -4.40 16.59
C PRO A 246 -31.96 -5.69 16.37
N ASP A 247 -31.79 -6.34 15.22
CA ASP A 247 -32.42 -7.64 14.92
C ASP A 247 -31.89 -8.74 15.86
N VAL A 248 -30.63 -8.68 16.24
CA VAL A 248 -29.97 -9.62 17.15
C VAL A 248 -28.95 -8.87 18.01
N THR A 249 -28.94 -9.21 19.30
CA THR A 249 -27.90 -8.75 20.24
C THR A 249 -27.09 -9.96 20.70
N ALA A 250 -25.77 -9.84 20.67
CA ALA A 250 -24.85 -10.82 21.25
C ALA A 250 -24.06 -10.17 22.40
N VAL A 251 -23.95 -10.88 23.54
CA VAL A 251 -23.20 -10.43 24.70
C VAL A 251 -22.22 -11.51 25.13
N LEU A 252 -20.94 -11.14 25.23
CA LEU A 252 -19.86 -11.97 25.77
C LEU A 252 -19.59 -11.58 27.22
N THR A 253 -19.48 -12.55 28.09
CA THR A 253 -19.21 -12.37 29.53
C THR A 253 -17.95 -13.11 29.95
#